data_d35d373fd6b7f70bac32e5b8374a6099
#
_entry.id   d35d373fd6b7f70bac32e5b8374a6099
#
_cell.length_a   1.000
_cell.length_b   1.000
_cell.length_c   1.000
_cell.angle_alpha   90.00
_cell.angle_beta   90.00
_cell.angle_gamma   90.00
#
_symmetry.space_group_name_H-M   'P 1'
#
loop_
_entity.id
_entity.type
_entity.pdbx_description
1 polymer ?
#
loop_
_entity_poly.entity_id
_entity_poly.type
_entity_poly.pdbx_seq_one_letter_code
_entity_poly.pdbx_strand_id
1 'polypeptide(L)'
;MTSPSGRKQLTSKAKLLVVDDEPDNLDLLYRTFHRDFRVLRAESGPQALDILDREGEVAVIISDQRMPYMSGTEFLGLTATRYPDIIRIILTGYTDVDDLVEAINAGKVFKYVTKPWDDDELKTVVHQAVDTHCVLKARTQELRRTLHRETLLNAVSSAIRGALSSQEILQTVVETVGHIFHTDCSVLRPFQGNQVSDDWYLYTSPSLEATDARSEEDQTTILINALPSQLADMLWDIREVQVIQTAENHVPPLDDPTSPRHIYQTSSQKLGIRSSLLVPMMYQQELLAILALHHIQTAYDWAEDDIKLITLVADQVALALSQARTYEQVRALAKRETLVNMITTAIRSTLNPQDIFAAITQQLGQALHVDGCALSLWTQDDAFVHCVGLYDATANQTSSNNMKGWATVGETWTSPLINHDNQTPQRQTSDTVNEQQQPESFAPIEGNPVLKQLITTQEPVVVDDLSQHPELNQLDVPLRSPPARALLVVPLLSDGQIIGSISLRQINEARVWQQEEIGLAQAVASQAAIAVQQSQLFQTTRQQAEKLIELDRQKTEFFQNISHEFRTPLTLNIGPLE
;
A
#
# COMPACT_ATOMS: atom_id res chain seq x y z
N MET A 1 -44.95 -22.97 13.36
CA MET A 1 -45.62 -22.24 14.45
C MET A 1 -44.76 -22.33 15.69
N THR A 2 -43.85 -21.40 15.85
CA THR A 2 -43.09 -21.17 17.10
C THR A 2 -42.89 -19.67 17.21
N SER A 3 -43.52 -19.09 18.23
CA SER A 3 -43.53 -17.65 18.53
C SER A 3 -42.16 -17.16 18.90
N PRO A 4 -41.70 -15.97 18.45
CA PRO A 4 -40.52 -15.34 18.98
C PRO A 4 -40.82 -14.74 20.35
N SER A 5 -40.12 -15.20 21.37
CA SER A 5 -40.12 -14.64 22.72
C SER A 5 -39.49 -13.25 22.67
N GLY A 6 -40.35 -12.21 22.63
CA GLY A 6 -39.92 -10.84 22.83
C GLY A 6 -39.34 -10.66 24.24
N ARG A 7 -38.03 -10.41 24.32
CA ARG A 7 -37.42 -9.80 25.52
C ARG A 7 -38.08 -8.44 25.73
N LYS A 8 -38.91 -8.34 26.82
CA LYS A 8 -39.36 -7.05 27.36
C LYS A 8 -38.11 -6.24 27.72
N GLN A 9 -37.76 -5.27 26.89
CA GLN A 9 -36.95 -4.14 27.35
C GLN A 9 -37.76 -3.52 28.53
N LEU A 10 -37.16 -3.44 29.69
CA LEU A 10 -37.65 -2.61 30.80
C LEU A 10 -37.54 -1.15 30.29
N THR A 11 -38.60 -0.65 29.66
CA THR A 11 -38.72 0.76 29.31
C THR A 11 -38.77 1.55 30.59
N SER A 12 -37.68 2.25 30.94
CA SER A 12 -37.71 3.22 32.04
C SER A 12 -38.76 4.26 31.71
N LYS A 13 -39.63 4.56 32.66
CA LYS A 13 -40.66 5.59 32.51
C LYS A 13 -40.04 6.91 32.10
N ALA A 14 -40.61 7.59 31.08
CA ALA A 14 -40.16 8.92 30.68
C ALA A 14 -40.20 9.89 31.88
N LYS A 15 -39.17 10.76 31.97
CA LYS A 15 -39.08 11.75 33.04
C LYS A 15 -39.92 12.97 32.68
N LEU A 16 -40.78 13.40 33.62
CA LEU A 16 -41.63 14.59 33.55
C LEU A 16 -41.21 15.53 34.67
N LEU A 17 -40.80 16.75 34.36
CA LEU A 17 -40.49 17.79 35.33
C LEU A 17 -41.70 18.70 35.51
N VAL A 18 -42.21 18.85 36.73
CA VAL A 18 -43.28 19.77 37.09
C VAL A 18 -42.72 20.88 37.97
N VAL A 19 -43.07 22.13 37.65
CA VAL A 19 -42.57 23.35 38.30
C VAL A 19 -43.72 24.25 38.66
N ASP A 20 -43.94 24.47 39.94
CA ASP A 20 -44.99 25.34 40.45
C ASP A 20 -44.57 25.79 41.86
N ASP A 21 -44.79 27.03 42.25
CA ASP A 21 -44.41 27.57 43.56
C ASP A 21 -45.42 27.19 44.65
N GLU A 22 -46.60 26.66 44.27
CA GLU A 22 -47.60 26.17 45.18
C GLU A 22 -47.42 24.63 45.40
N PRO A 23 -47.09 24.18 46.62
CA PRO A 23 -46.90 22.75 46.90
C PRO A 23 -48.13 21.89 46.61
N ASP A 24 -49.34 22.45 46.77
CA ASP A 24 -50.62 21.74 46.52
C ASP A 24 -50.77 21.40 45.02
N ASN A 25 -50.33 22.30 44.11
CA ASN A 25 -50.33 22.09 42.69
C ASN A 25 -49.28 21.01 42.31
N LEU A 26 -48.10 21.05 42.91
CA LEU A 26 -47.08 20.02 42.72
C LEU A 26 -47.54 18.64 43.14
N ASP A 27 -48.26 18.56 44.28
CA ASP A 27 -48.84 17.29 44.78
C ASP A 27 -49.92 16.79 43.85
N LEU A 28 -50.77 17.67 43.33
CA LEU A 28 -51.81 17.33 42.36
C LEU A 28 -51.21 16.77 41.09
N LEU A 29 -50.30 17.49 40.50
CA LEU A 29 -49.60 17.05 39.26
C LEU A 29 -48.82 15.73 39.47
N TYR A 30 -48.20 15.57 40.65
CA TYR A 30 -47.56 14.31 41.00
C TYR A 30 -48.55 13.15 41.05
N ARG A 31 -49.71 13.29 41.71
CA ARG A 31 -50.76 12.26 41.80
C ARG A 31 -51.31 11.92 40.41
N THR A 32 -51.45 12.90 39.54
CA THR A 32 -51.97 12.72 38.19
C THR A 32 -51.02 11.91 37.30
N PHE A 33 -49.69 12.09 37.45
CA PHE A 33 -48.72 11.56 36.49
C PHE A 33 -47.78 10.46 37.00
N HIS A 34 -47.62 10.23 38.33
CA HIS A 34 -46.62 9.30 38.87
C HIS A 34 -46.79 7.84 38.44
N ARG A 35 -47.99 7.45 37.99
CA ARG A 35 -48.27 6.10 37.50
C ARG A 35 -47.65 5.85 36.13
N ASP A 36 -47.65 6.86 35.26
CA ASP A 36 -47.26 6.75 33.88
C ASP A 36 -45.82 7.24 33.65
N PHE A 37 -45.37 8.24 34.42
CA PHE A 37 -44.11 8.92 34.30
C PHE A 37 -43.28 8.88 35.59
N ARG A 38 -41.96 9.11 35.46
CA ARG A 38 -41.08 9.46 36.57
C ARG A 38 -41.17 10.98 36.79
N VAL A 39 -41.97 11.42 37.72
CA VAL A 39 -42.23 12.83 38.00
C VAL A 39 -41.14 13.41 38.89
N LEU A 40 -40.48 14.47 38.42
CA LEU A 40 -39.53 15.32 39.13
C LEU A 40 -40.28 16.60 39.52
N ARG A 41 -40.03 17.14 40.71
CA ARG A 41 -40.73 18.32 41.24
C ARG A 41 -39.76 19.45 41.56
N ALA A 42 -40.12 20.67 41.23
CA ALA A 42 -39.37 21.88 41.54
C ALA A 42 -40.35 22.97 42.00
N GLU A 43 -39.99 23.70 43.02
CA GLU A 43 -40.81 24.80 43.59
C GLU A 43 -40.45 26.16 42.96
N SER A 44 -39.48 26.20 42.03
CA SER A 44 -39.07 27.43 41.32
C SER A 44 -38.28 27.13 40.05
N GLY A 45 -38.19 28.12 39.15
CA GLY A 45 -37.37 28.03 37.93
C GLY A 45 -35.91 27.70 38.17
N PRO A 46 -35.22 28.38 39.11
CA PRO A 46 -33.81 28.04 39.43
C PRO A 46 -33.63 26.60 39.92
N GLN A 47 -34.49 26.10 40.80
CA GLN A 47 -34.44 24.71 41.25
C GLN A 47 -34.69 23.72 40.12
N ALA A 48 -35.59 24.05 39.21
CA ALA A 48 -35.86 23.25 38.01
C ALA A 48 -34.65 23.15 37.09
N LEU A 49 -33.87 24.23 36.90
CA LEU A 49 -32.61 24.22 36.14
C LEU A 49 -31.58 23.32 36.80
N ASP A 50 -31.43 23.37 38.13
CA ASP A 50 -30.51 22.48 38.86
C ASP A 50 -30.87 21.00 38.72
N ILE A 51 -32.17 20.69 38.70
CA ILE A 51 -32.68 19.32 38.47
C ILE A 51 -32.36 18.86 37.04
N LEU A 52 -32.55 19.72 36.03
CA LEU A 52 -32.21 19.41 34.64
C LEU A 52 -30.72 19.10 34.46
N ASP A 53 -29.85 19.85 35.14
CA ASP A 53 -28.39 19.62 35.07
C ASP A 53 -27.96 18.31 35.73
N ARG A 54 -28.65 17.86 36.78
CA ARG A 54 -28.32 16.63 37.53
C ARG A 54 -28.94 15.37 36.93
N GLU A 55 -30.20 15.45 36.53
CA GLU A 55 -30.97 14.30 36.05
C GLU A 55 -30.77 14.01 34.57
N GLY A 56 -30.25 14.99 33.81
CA GLY A 56 -29.95 14.89 32.39
C GLY A 56 -31.24 14.82 31.55
N GLU A 57 -31.56 13.66 31.05
CA GLU A 57 -32.63 13.48 30.07
C GLU A 57 -34.05 13.59 30.69
N VAL A 58 -34.77 14.68 30.35
CA VAL A 58 -36.18 14.91 30.69
C VAL A 58 -36.97 15.03 29.38
N ALA A 59 -38.16 14.39 29.31
CA ALA A 59 -38.96 14.40 28.09
C ALA A 59 -39.87 15.64 28.00
N VAL A 60 -40.52 15.98 29.10
CA VAL A 60 -41.51 17.07 29.15
C VAL A 60 -41.31 17.90 30.40
N ILE A 61 -41.46 19.20 30.28
CA ILE A 61 -41.59 20.16 31.40
C ILE A 61 -43.00 20.72 31.40
N ILE A 62 -43.61 20.73 32.59
CA ILE A 62 -44.83 21.48 32.88
C ILE A 62 -44.46 22.55 33.89
N SER A 63 -44.65 23.83 33.54
CA SER A 63 -44.32 24.96 34.41
C SER A 63 -45.53 25.86 34.63
N ASP A 64 -45.72 26.31 35.88
CA ASP A 64 -46.60 27.44 36.13
C ASP A 64 -46.03 28.73 35.49
N GLN A 65 -46.93 29.66 35.14
CA GLN A 65 -46.57 30.94 34.55
C GLN A 65 -46.11 31.94 35.64
N ARG A 66 -46.77 31.99 36.79
CA ARG A 66 -46.50 32.99 37.81
C ARG A 66 -45.74 32.40 38.97
N MET A 67 -44.42 32.43 38.91
CA MET A 67 -43.57 31.97 39.99
C MET A 67 -42.69 33.10 40.53
N PRO A 68 -42.32 33.10 41.82
CA PRO A 68 -41.36 34.04 42.37
C PRO A 68 -39.99 33.93 41.69
N TYR A 69 -39.30 35.05 41.56
CA TYR A 69 -37.92 35.18 41.05
C TYR A 69 -37.78 34.94 39.54
N MET A 70 -38.51 34.05 38.94
CA MET A 70 -38.44 33.73 37.51
C MET A 70 -39.80 33.25 37.02
N SER A 71 -40.36 33.91 36.01
CA SER A 71 -41.63 33.50 35.40
C SER A 71 -41.47 32.20 34.61
N GLY A 72 -42.60 31.48 34.43
CA GLY A 72 -42.59 30.25 33.60
C GLY A 72 -42.10 30.49 32.17
N THR A 73 -42.51 31.61 31.56
CA THR A 73 -42.04 31.97 30.21
C THR A 73 -40.53 32.24 30.13
N GLU A 74 -39.97 32.91 31.17
CA GLU A 74 -38.51 33.10 31.25
C GLU A 74 -37.77 31.78 31.42
N PHE A 75 -38.23 30.93 32.38
CA PHE A 75 -37.69 29.60 32.61
C PHE A 75 -37.72 28.73 31.35
N LEU A 76 -38.90 28.62 30.70
CA LEU A 76 -39.05 27.82 29.50
C LEU A 76 -38.25 28.39 28.30
N GLY A 77 -38.08 29.72 28.24
CA GLY A 77 -37.22 30.37 27.27
C GLY A 77 -35.75 29.98 27.43
N LEU A 78 -35.21 29.92 28.66
CA LEU A 78 -33.87 29.44 28.94
C LEU A 78 -33.68 27.96 28.56
N THR A 79 -34.68 27.12 28.93
CA THR A 79 -34.64 25.70 28.60
C THR A 79 -34.76 25.43 27.10
N ALA A 80 -35.44 26.31 26.33
CA ALA A 80 -35.54 26.16 24.87
C ALA A 80 -34.18 26.25 24.16
N THR A 81 -33.29 27.09 24.67
CA THR A 81 -31.95 27.24 24.13
C THR A 81 -31.00 26.15 24.61
N ARG A 82 -31.07 25.77 25.88
CA ARG A 82 -30.14 24.85 26.52
C ARG A 82 -30.48 23.37 26.28
N TYR A 83 -31.80 23.05 26.23
CA TYR A 83 -32.34 21.71 26.06
C TYR A 83 -33.41 21.69 24.96
N PRO A 84 -33.06 21.83 23.70
CA PRO A 84 -34.01 21.99 22.58
C PRO A 84 -34.98 20.80 22.44
N ASP A 85 -34.55 19.60 22.80
CA ASP A 85 -35.33 18.36 22.62
C ASP A 85 -36.44 18.18 23.67
N ILE A 86 -36.42 18.93 24.79
CA ILE A 86 -37.45 18.86 25.83
C ILE A 86 -38.71 19.56 25.33
N ILE A 87 -39.86 18.92 25.51
CA ILE A 87 -41.16 19.52 25.19
C ILE A 87 -41.64 20.32 26.39
N ARG A 88 -42.13 21.54 26.19
CA ARG A 88 -42.45 22.53 27.20
C ARG A 88 -43.95 22.87 27.19
N ILE A 89 -44.61 22.68 28.33
CA ILE A 89 -46.01 22.99 28.56
C ILE A 89 -46.07 24.05 29.65
N ILE A 90 -46.94 25.05 29.51
CA ILE A 90 -47.15 26.09 30.50
C ILE A 90 -48.58 26.02 31.07
N LEU A 91 -48.70 26.16 32.37
CA LEU A 91 -49.99 26.32 33.07
C LEU A 91 -50.21 27.80 33.33
N THR A 92 -51.43 28.30 33.04
CA THR A 92 -51.70 29.75 33.12
C THR A 92 -53.13 30.05 33.57
N GLY A 93 -53.34 31.21 34.22
CA GLY A 93 -54.69 31.77 34.50
C GLY A 93 -55.27 32.51 33.27
N TYR A 94 -56.54 32.78 33.30
CA TYR A 94 -57.29 33.44 32.20
C TYR A 94 -56.77 34.84 31.78
N THR A 95 -55.95 35.51 32.59
CA THR A 95 -55.54 36.91 32.41
C THR A 95 -54.22 37.08 31.66
N ASP A 96 -53.47 36.05 31.32
CA ASP A 96 -52.08 36.12 30.90
C ASP A 96 -51.88 35.62 29.45
N VAL A 97 -52.95 35.57 28.66
CA VAL A 97 -52.95 34.91 27.34
C VAL A 97 -52.11 35.69 26.27
N ASP A 98 -52.06 37.02 26.36
CA ASP A 98 -51.36 37.83 25.34
C ASP A 98 -49.84 37.64 25.37
N ASP A 99 -49.19 37.53 26.54
CA ASP A 99 -47.76 37.28 26.70
C ASP A 99 -47.37 35.83 26.27
N LEU A 100 -48.33 34.92 26.37
CA LEU A 100 -48.15 33.51 25.98
C LEU A 100 -48.23 33.31 24.49
N VAL A 101 -48.99 34.09 23.74
CA VAL A 101 -49.09 34.01 22.27
C VAL A 101 -47.71 34.30 21.66
N GLU A 102 -46.96 35.25 22.19
CA GLU A 102 -45.61 35.55 21.74
C GLU A 102 -44.63 34.39 22.03
N ALA A 103 -44.68 33.77 23.22
CA ALA A 103 -43.84 32.62 23.59
C ALA A 103 -44.13 31.36 22.75
N ILE A 104 -45.40 31.14 22.36
CA ILE A 104 -45.81 30.04 21.50
C ILE A 104 -45.33 30.31 20.05
N ASN A 105 -45.56 31.53 19.55
CA ASN A 105 -45.11 31.91 18.20
C ASN A 105 -43.58 31.88 18.05
N ALA A 106 -42.82 32.13 19.11
CA ALA A 106 -41.39 31.99 19.16
C ALA A 106 -40.92 30.52 19.28
N GLY A 107 -41.81 29.55 19.32
CA GLY A 107 -41.47 28.11 19.43
C GLY A 107 -40.91 27.67 20.80
N LYS A 108 -41.02 28.54 21.84
CA LYS A 108 -40.49 28.27 23.18
C LYS A 108 -41.39 27.38 24.00
N VAL A 109 -42.71 27.34 23.71
CA VAL A 109 -43.74 26.56 24.40
C VAL A 109 -44.53 25.73 23.39
N PHE A 110 -44.70 24.45 23.69
CA PHE A 110 -45.48 23.52 22.87
C PHE A 110 -46.99 23.75 22.96
N LYS A 111 -47.46 23.92 24.18
CA LYS A 111 -48.88 24.14 24.47
C LYS A 111 -49.05 24.83 25.82
N TYR A 112 -50.12 25.62 25.97
CA TYR A 112 -50.55 26.13 27.24
C TYR A 112 -51.82 25.39 27.70
N VAL A 113 -52.05 25.33 29.01
CA VAL A 113 -53.25 24.78 29.64
C VAL A 113 -53.72 25.78 30.68
N THR A 114 -55.00 26.10 30.61
CA THR A 114 -55.59 27.10 31.53
C THR A 114 -55.99 26.49 32.88
N LYS A 115 -55.72 27.25 33.97
CA LYS A 115 -56.15 26.90 35.33
C LYS A 115 -57.60 27.40 35.56
N PRO A 116 -58.54 26.61 36.17
CA PRO A 116 -58.35 25.21 36.54
C PRO A 116 -58.39 24.28 35.31
N TRP A 117 -57.51 23.26 35.28
CA TRP A 117 -57.44 22.30 34.19
C TRP A 117 -58.32 21.08 34.44
N ASP A 118 -58.70 20.42 33.38
CA ASP A 118 -59.26 19.08 33.40
C ASP A 118 -58.13 18.04 33.36
N ASP A 119 -58.15 17.05 34.30
CA ASP A 119 -57.11 16.05 34.44
C ASP A 119 -56.94 15.19 33.19
N ASP A 120 -58.02 14.83 32.50
CA ASP A 120 -57.97 13.98 31.32
C ASP A 120 -57.49 14.77 30.08
N GLU A 121 -57.84 16.06 29.98
CA GLU A 121 -57.28 16.95 28.96
C GLU A 121 -55.79 17.15 29.17
N LEU A 122 -55.31 17.43 30.40
CA LEU A 122 -53.93 17.61 30.72
C LEU A 122 -53.11 16.34 30.45
N LYS A 123 -53.62 15.15 30.80
CA LYS A 123 -52.98 13.87 30.47
C LYS A 123 -52.84 13.69 28.99
N THR A 124 -53.87 14.00 28.20
CA THR A 124 -53.83 13.90 26.74
C THR A 124 -52.74 14.80 26.15
N VAL A 125 -52.59 16.04 26.63
CA VAL A 125 -51.56 16.98 26.22
C VAL A 125 -50.16 16.48 26.56
N VAL A 126 -49.96 15.93 27.77
CA VAL A 126 -48.66 15.40 28.19
C VAL A 126 -48.28 14.16 27.39
N HIS A 127 -49.20 13.25 27.10
CA HIS A 127 -48.93 12.10 26.24
C HIS A 127 -48.53 12.53 24.82
N GLN A 128 -49.24 13.49 24.21
CA GLN A 128 -48.86 14.07 22.91
C GLN A 128 -47.47 14.72 22.95
N ALA A 129 -47.14 15.40 24.07
CA ALA A 129 -45.82 15.99 24.26
C ALA A 129 -44.71 14.92 24.33
N VAL A 130 -44.93 13.83 25.05
CA VAL A 130 -43.98 12.69 25.15
C VAL A 130 -43.83 12.02 23.81
N ASP A 131 -44.91 11.76 23.08
CA ASP A 131 -44.83 11.19 21.72
C ASP A 131 -44.02 12.08 20.77
N THR A 132 -44.25 13.40 20.83
CA THR A 132 -43.49 14.39 20.06
C THR A 132 -42.01 14.37 20.42
N HIS A 133 -41.68 14.31 21.75
CA HIS A 133 -40.31 14.17 22.21
C HIS A 133 -39.62 12.91 21.64
N CYS A 134 -40.32 11.76 21.71
CA CYS A 134 -39.80 10.50 21.19
C CYS A 134 -39.50 10.57 19.69
N VAL A 135 -40.39 11.18 18.88
CA VAL A 135 -40.22 11.36 17.44
C VAL A 135 -39.07 12.31 17.15
N LEU A 136 -38.98 13.46 17.82
CA LEU A 136 -37.88 14.42 17.64
C LEU A 136 -36.54 13.80 18.01
N LYS A 137 -36.46 13.10 19.15
CA LYS A 137 -35.26 12.44 19.59
C LYS A 137 -34.77 11.36 18.60
N ALA A 138 -35.71 10.50 18.15
CA ALA A 138 -35.40 9.48 17.14
C ALA A 138 -34.85 10.12 15.86
N ARG A 139 -35.49 11.19 15.39
CA ARG A 139 -35.06 11.90 14.18
C ARG A 139 -33.68 12.59 14.34
N THR A 140 -33.42 13.23 15.47
CA THR A 140 -32.13 13.86 15.78
C THR A 140 -31.03 12.80 15.86
N GLN A 141 -31.32 11.65 16.45
CA GLN A 141 -30.37 10.54 16.55
C GLN A 141 -30.08 9.93 15.18
N GLU A 142 -31.10 9.74 14.34
CA GLU A 142 -30.93 9.27 12.95
C GLU A 142 -30.10 10.25 12.12
N LEU A 143 -30.36 11.55 12.24
CA LEU A 143 -29.58 12.59 11.55
C LEU A 143 -28.10 12.57 11.98
N ARG A 144 -27.83 12.47 13.30
CA ARG A 144 -26.47 12.36 13.81
C ARG A 144 -25.74 11.13 13.25
N ARG A 145 -26.43 9.98 13.21
CA ARG A 145 -25.86 8.75 12.61
C ARG A 145 -25.56 8.93 11.13
N THR A 146 -26.46 9.54 10.38
CA THR A 146 -26.27 9.79 8.94
C THR A 146 -25.08 10.73 8.68
N LEU A 147 -24.98 11.82 9.44
CA LEU A 147 -23.87 12.78 9.34
C LEU A 147 -22.53 12.10 9.68
N HIS A 148 -22.49 11.29 10.74
CA HIS A 148 -21.29 10.56 11.12
C HIS A 148 -20.84 9.59 10.01
N ARG A 149 -21.80 8.85 9.44
CA ARG A 149 -21.56 7.97 8.30
C ARG A 149 -21.02 8.72 7.07
N GLU A 150 -21.66 9.84 6.70
CA GLU A 150 -21.20 10.64 5.55
C GLU A 150 -19.81 11.23 5.77
N THR A 151 -19.52 11.73 6.96
CA THR A 151 -18.20 12.28 7.30
C THR A 151 -17.11 11.22 7.14
N LEU A 152 -17.34 10.02 7.63
CA LEU A 152 -16.39 8.91 7.55
C LEU A 152 -16.16 8.48 6.09
N LEU A 153 -17.24 8.26 5.34
CA LEU A 153 -17.15 7.87 3.93
C LEU A 153 -16.43 8.93 3.07
N ASN A 154 -16.70 10.21 3.35
CA ASN A 154 -16.02 11.31 2.67
C ASN A 154 -14.53 11.39 3.04
N ALA A 155 -14.16 11.18 4.30
CA ALA A 155 -12.77 11.15 4.76
C ALA A 155 -12.00 10.01 4.07
N VAL A 156 -12.53 8.80 4.07
CA VAL A 156 -11.93 7.63 3.41
C VAL A 156 -11.84 7.84 1.89
N SER A 157 -12.91 8.31 1.25
CA SER A 157 -12.91 8.59 -0.19
C SER A 157 -11.89 9.67 -0.58
N SER A 158 -11.67 10.68 0.28
CA SER A 158 -10.64 11.70 0.06
C SER A 158 -9.24 11.13 0.23
N ALA A 159 -9.03 10.28 1.25
CA ALA A 159 -7.78 9.57 1.47
C ALA A 159 -7.39 8.71 0.26
N ILE A 160 -8.34 7.94 -0.27
CA ILE A 160 -8.14 7.10 -1.45
C ILE A 160 -7.79 7.94 -2.70
N ARG A 161 -8.49 9.06 -2.92
CA ARG A 161 -8.24 9.92 -4.09
C ARG A 161 -6.91 10.68 -4.04
N GLY A 162 -6.39 10.94 -2.85
CA GLY A 162 -5.11 11.63 -2.64
C GLY A 162 -3.90 10.71 -2.73
N ALA A 163 -4.08 9.42 -2.58
CA ALA A 163 -3.00 8.45 -2.57
C ALA A 163 -2.52 8.11 -3.99
N LEU A 164 -1.20 8.05 -4.16
CA LEU A 164 -0.52 7.73 -5.42
C LEU A 164 -0.12 6.25 -5.53
N SER A 165 -0.15 5.52 -4.42
CA SER A 165 0.25 4.12 -4.33
C SER A 165 -0.67 3.31 -3.42
N SER A 166 -0.65 1.99 -3.57
CA SER A 166 -1.36 1.06 -2.69
C SER A 166 -0.91 1.19 -1.22
N GLN A 167 0.35 1.49 -0.97
CA GLN A 167 0.91 1.70 0.38
C GLN A 167 0.33 2.94 1.06
N GLU A 168 0.25 4.07 0.34
CA GLU A 168 -0.35 5.30 0.87
C GLU A 168 -1.83 5.12 1.20
N ILE A 169 -2.58 4.37 0.36
CA ILE A 169 -3.98 4.04 0.65
C ILE A 169 -4.09 3.31 1.99
N LEU A 170 -3.29 2.26 2.20
CA LEU A 170 -3.35 1.42 3.39
C LEU A 170 -2.98 2.20 4.67
N GLN A 171 -1.92 3.01 4.64
CA GLN A 171 -1.49 3.83 5.76
C GLN A 171 -2.55 4.88 6.12
N THR A 172 -3.04 5.64 5.13
CA THR A 172 -4.04 6.68 5.36
C THR A 172 -5.37 6.10 5.87
N VAL A 173 -5.74 4.92 5.42
CA VAL A 173 -6.97 4.24 5.86
C VAL A 173 -6.86 3.80 7.31
N VAL A 174 -5.77 3.15 7.72
CA VAL A 174 -5.60 2.68 9.11
C VAL A 174 -5.61 3.84 10.10
N GLU A 175 -4.99 4.97 9.74
CA GLU A 175 -5.01 6.21 10.54
C GLU A 175 -6.40 6.82 10.60
N THR A 176 -7.07 6.99 9.46
CA THR A 176 -8.41 7.60 9.39
C THR A 176 -9.44 6.80 10.20
N VAL A 177 -9.45 5.48 10.02
CA VAL A 177 -10.38 4.60 10.76
C VAL A 177 -10.05 4.59 12.26
N GLY A 178 -8.76 4.51 12.62
CA GLY A 178 -8.31 4.55 14.00
C GLY A 178 -8.75 5.83 14.71
N HIS A 179 -8.61 6.98 14.08
CA HIS A 179 -9.06 8.26 14.62
C HIS A 179 -10.57 8.35 14.79
N ILE A 180 -11.34 7.93 13.78
CA ILE A 180 -12.81 8.09 13.79
C ILE A 180 -13.49 7.17 14.81
N PHE A 181 -12.99 5.94 14.95
CA PHE A 181 -13.51 4.97 15.91
C PHE A 181 -12.83 5.06 17.29
N HIS A 182 -11.92 6.04 17.47
CA HIS A 182 -11.22 6.27 18.75
C HIS A 182 -10.58 4.99 19.29
N THR A 183 -10.00 4.17 18.39
CA THR A 183 -9.32 2.94 18.79
C THR A 183 -7.99 3.25 19.47
N ASP A 184 -7.58 2.43 20.42
CA ASP A 184 -6.27 2.57 21.05
C ASP A 184 -5.15 2.16 20.07
N CYS A 185 -5.43 1.14 19.23
CA CYS A 185 -4.53 0.67 18.21
C CYS A 185 -5.32 0.12 17.01
N SER A 186 -4.85 0.39 15.80
CA SER A 186 -5.38 -0.21 14.57
C SER A 186 -4.24 -0.75 13.72
N VAL A 187 -4.40 -1.97 13.21
CA VAL A 187 -3.41 -2.66 12.38
C VAL A 187 -4.04 -3.08 11.07
N LEU A 188 -3.35 -2.84 9.97
CA LEU A 188 -3.78 -3.30 8.66
C LEU A 188 -2.66 -4.15 8.05
N ARG A 189 -2.97 -5.38 7.66
CA ARG A 189 -2.06 -6.31 7.00
C ARG A 189 -2.55 -6.69 5.62
N PRO A 190 -1.79 -6.39 4.56
CA PRO A 190 -2.12 -6.79 3.20
C PRO A 190 -1.79 -8.27 2.95
N PHE A 191 -2.44 -8.83 1.92
CA PHE A 191 -2.22 -10.17 1.39
C PHE A 191 -1.72 -10.09 -0.05
N GLN A 192 -0.84 -11.02 -0.42
CA GLN A 192 -0.44 -11.26 -1.79
C GLN A 192 -0.81 -12.70 -2.15
N GLY A 193 -1.89 -12.86 -2.92
CA GLY A 193 -2.50 -14.18 -3.14
C GLY A 193 -2.97 -14.78 -1.81
N ASN A 194 -2.49 -15.98 -1.47
CA ASN A 194 -2.85 -16.70 -0.25
C ASN A 194 -1.88 -16.48 0.92
N GLN A 195 -0.90 -15.59 0.78
CA GLN A 195 0.11 -15.35 1.80
C GLN A 195 -0.01 -13.95 2.40
N VAL A 196 0.24 -13.85 3.71
CA VAL A 196 0.33 -12.56 4.40
C VAL A 196 1.59 -11.87 3.93
N SER A 197 1.48 -10.60 3.51
CA SER A 197 2.64 -9.77 3.22
C SER A 197 3.44 -9.50 4.50
N ASP A 198 4.75 -9.33 4.36
CA ASP A 198 5.60 -8.86 5.46
C ASP A 198 5.34 -7.40 5.81
N ASP A 199 4.72 -6.64 4.90
CA ASP A 199 4.30 -5.27 5.15
C ASP A 199 3.15 -5.21 6.16
N TRP A 200 3.15 -4.15 6.97
CA TRP A 200 2.08 -3.83 7.90
C TRP A 200 1.95 -2.32 8.08
N TYR A 201 0.74 -1.87 8.42
CA TYR A 201 0.41 -0.47 8.63
C TYR A 201 -0.24 -0.32 10.00
N LEU A 202 0.21 0.66 10.77
CA LEU A 202 -0.14 0.83 12.17
C LEU A 202 -0.66 2.24 12.43
N TYR A 203 -1.67 2.33 13.28
CA TYR A 203 -2.09 3.53 13.97
C TYR A 203 -2.13 3.26 15.47
N THR A 204 -1.57 4.16 16.27
CA THR A 204 -1.64 4.17 17.73
C THR A 204 -2.22 5.49 18.20
N SER A 205 -3.09 5.45 19.22
CA SER A 205 -3.65 6.68 19.78
C SER A 205 -2.61 7.43 20.61
N PRO A 206 -2.62 8.78 20.63
CA PRO A 206 -1.68 9.59 21.43
C PRO A 206 -1.76 9.30 22.94
N SER A 207 -2.89 8.77 23.42
CA SER A 207 -3.06 8.39 24.83
C SER A 207 -2.29 7.12 25.20
N LEU A 208 -2.05 6.24 24.25
CA LEU A 208 -1.26 5.03 24.45
C LEU A 208 0.25 5.35 24.48
N GLU A 209 0.69 6.26 23.63
CA GLU A 209 2.10 6.71 23.56
C GLU A 209 2.59 7.39 24.86
N ALA A 210 1.68 8.03 25.59
CA ALA A 210 2.03 8.77 26.83
C ALA A 210 2.15 7.88 28.09
N THR A 211 1.71 6.64 28.06
CA THR A 211 1.47 5.86 29.30
C THR A 211 2.57 4.84 29.63
N ASP A 212 3.42 4.44 28.68
CA ASP A 212 4.41 3.38 28.91
C ASP A 212 5.84 3.81 28.53
N ALA A 213 6.72 3.79 29.53
CA ALA A 213 8.17 4.05 29.40
C ALA A 213 8.95 2.85 28.79
N ARG A 214 8.30 1.95 28.06
CA ARG A 214 8.96 0.89 27.27
C ARG A 214 9.40 1.46 25.93
N SER A 215 10.51 1.01 25.39
CA SER A 215 11.02 1.48 24.11
C SER A 215 9.95 1.33 23.02
N GLU A 216 9.81 2.32 22.14
CA GLU A 216 8.85 2.31 21.01
C GLU A 216 8.96 1.03 20.18
N GLU A 217 10.15 0.48 19.99
CA GLU A 217 10.41 -0.78 19.29
C GLU A 217 9.75 -1.99 19.96
N ASP A 218 9.74 -2.08 21.30
CA ASP A 218 9.16 -3.21 22.02
C ASP A 218 7.62 -3.21 21.93
N GLN A 219 6.96 -2.07 22.03
CA GLN A 219 5.51 -1.95 21.95
C GLN A 219 4.99 -2.24 20.54
N THR A 220 5.64 -1.68 19.53
CA THR A 220 5.31 -1.88 18.11
C THR A 220 5.48 -3.35 17.72
N THR A 221 6.58 -3.97 18.12
CA THR A 221 6.85 -5.40 17.88
C THR A 221 5.82 -6.31 18.53
N ILE A 222 5.37 -5.97 19.75
CA ILE A 222 4.35 -6.74 20.48
C ILE A 222 2.99 -6.66 19.75
N LEU A 223 2.58 -5.46 19.29
CA LEU A 223 1.31 -5.25 18.59
C LEU A 223 1.31 -5.90 17.19
N ILE A 224 2.43 -5.90 16.50
CA ILE A 224 2.59 -6.58 15.21
C ILE A 224 2.48 -8.10 15.37
N ASN A 225 3.11 -8.65 16.41
CA ASN A 225 3.04 -10.07 16.72
C ASN A 225 1.67 -10.50 17.28
N ALA A 226 0.78 -9.54 17.62
CA ALA A 226 -0.59 -9.84 18.03
C ALA A 226 -1.50 -10.29 16.86
N LEU A 227 -1.06 -10.12 15.62
CA LEU A 227 -1.69 -10.68 14.42
C LEU A 227 -0.83 -11.80 13.85
N PRO A 228 -0.79 -13.00 14.47
CA PRO A 228 -0.02 -14.11 13.97
C PRO A 228 -0.53 -14.55 12.58
N SER A 229 0.35 -15.11 11.76
CA SER A 229 0.01 -15.71 10.46
C SER A 229 -1.15 -16.70 10.54
N GLN A 230 -1.29 -17.39 11.67
CA GLN A 230 -2.39 -18.30 11.98
C GLN A 230 -3.78 -17.61 12.03
N LEU A 231 -3.82 -16.31 12.36
CA LEU A 231 -5.07 -15.54 12.28
C LEU A 231 -5.47 -15.25 10.84
N ALA A 232 -4.50 -15.07 9.98
CA ALA A 232 -4.71 -14.91 8.55
C ALA A 232 -5.39 -16.15 7.95
N ASP A 233 -4.95 -17.35 8.35
CA ASP A 233 -5.55 -18.61 7.92
C ASP A 233 -7.01 -18.72 8.40
N MET A 234 -7.28 -18.34 9.65
CA MET A 234 -8.64 -18.33 10.19
C MET A 234 -9.56 -17.36 9.45
N LEU A 235 -9.09 -16.15 9.16
CA LEU A 235 -9.89 -15.15 8.46
C LEU A 235 -10.06 -15.46 6.97
N TRP A 236 -9.10 -16.18 6.39
CA TRP A 236 -9.21 -16.73 5.05
C TRP A 236 -10.38 -17.72 4.94
N ASP A 237 -10.55 -18.57 5.94
CA ASP A 237 -11.64 -19.55 5.96
C ASP A 237 -13.01 -18.92 6.25
N ILE A 238 -13.08 -17.96 7.18
CA ILE A 238 -14.34 -17.40 7.67
C ILE A 238 -14.87 -16.31 6.73
N ARG A 239 -14.00 -15.46 6.16
CA ARG A 239 -14.33 -14.33 5.26
C ARG A 239 -15.40 -13.37 5.79
N GLU A 240 -15.65 -13.38 7.08
CA GLU A 240 -16.65 -12.56 7.77
C GLU A 240 -16.02 -11.72 8.87
N VAL A 241 -16.68 -10.63 9.21
CA VAL A 241 -16.26 -9.76 10.31
C VAL A 241 -16.32 -10.51 11.64
N GLN A 242 -15.26 -10.44 12.43
CA GLN A 242 -15.17 -11.08 13.73
C GLN A 242 -15.07 -10.04 14.86
N VAL A 243 -15.96 -10.14 15.82
CA VAL A 243 -15.90 -9.40 17.08
C VAL A 243 -15.34 -10.34 18.15
N ILE A 244 -14.23 -9.93 18.78
CA ILE A 244 -13.57 -10.72 19.82
C ILE A 244 -13.50 -9.84 21.08
N GLN A 245 -14.22 -10.25 22.13
CA GLN A 245 -14.20 -9.62 23.44
C GLN A 245 -13.43 -10.51 24.42
N THR A 246 -12.51 -9.90 25.14
CA THR A 246 -11.73 -10.58 26.18
C THR A 246 -12.37 -10.26 27.52
N ALA A 247 -13.23 -11.16 28.02
CA ALA A 247 -13.86 -11.00 29.32
C ALA A 247 -12.83 -11.16 30.44
N GLU A 248 -12.92 -10.34 31.50
CA GLU A 248 -11.96 -10.31 32.61
C GLU A 248 -11.80 -11.64 33.39
N ASN A 249 -12.74 -12.60 33.29
CA ASN A 249 -12.73 -13.81 34.11
C ASN A 249 -13.36 -15.07 33.50
N HIS A 250 -13.79 -15.07 32.24
CA HIS A 250 -14.38 -16.28 31.64
C HIS A 250 -13.99 -16.39 30.17
N VAL A 251 -12.94 -17.16 29.92
CA VAL A 251 -12.77 -17.79 28.61
C VAL A 251 -13.75 -18.96 28.62
N PRO A 252 -14.80 -18.96 27.79
CA PRO A 252 -15.60 -20.16 27.64
C PRO A 252 -14.66 -21.28 27.21
N PRO A 253 -14.76 -22.49 27.77
CA PRO A 253 -13.95 -23.60 27.35
C PRO A 253 -14.24 -23.83 25.85
N LEU A 254 -13.34 -23.41 24.99
CA LEU A 254 -13.34 -23.76 23.58
C LEU A 254 -12.87 -25.21 23.52
N ASP A 255 -13.60 -26.04 22.83
CA ASP A 255 -13.35 -27.48 22.73
C ASP A 255 -11.99 -27.83 22.07
N ASP A 256 -11.30 -26.82 21.47
CA ASP A 256 -9.99 -27.00 20.82
C ASP A 256 -9.01 -25.86 21.17
N PRO A 257 -7.99 -26.13 22.04
CA PRO A 257 -6.94 -25.17 22.38
C PRO A 257 -6.01 -24.82 21.21
N THR A 258 -6.03 -25.57 20.11
CA THR A 258 -5.23 -25.31 18.91
C THR A 258 -5.97 -24.44 17.88
N SER A 259 -7.22 -24.09 18.15
CA SER A 259 -7.99 -23.23 17.24
C SER A 259 -7.35 -21.85 17.10
N PRO A 260 -7.28 -21.28 15.89
CA PRO A 260 -6.71 -19.95 15.64
C PRO A 260 -7.37 -18.86 16.51
N ARG A 261 -8.66 -18.99 16.78
CA ARG A 261 -9.42 -18.07 17.65
C ARG A 261 -8.92 -18.13 19.11
N HIS A 262 -8.60 -19.31 19.64
CA HIS A 262 -8.07 -19.47 20.98
C HIS A 262 -6.66 -18.90 21.11
N ILE A 263 -5.81 -19.13 20.12
CA ILE A 263 -4.46 -18.59 20.04
C ILE A 263 -4.50 -17.06 20.03
N TYR A 264 -5.38 -16.48 19.24
CA TYR A 264 -5.57 -15.03 19.19
C TYR A 264 -6.07 -14.48 20.53
N GLN A 265 -7.09 -15.09 21.15
CA GLN A 265 -7.60 -14.65 22.45
C GLN A 265 -6.52 -14.69 23.53
N THR A 266 -5.70 -15.75 23.55
CA THR A 266 -4.60 -15.90 24.52
C THR A 266 -3.51 -14.84 24.29
N SER A 267 -3.19 -14.56 23.05
CA SER A 267 -2.22 -13.50 22.67
C SER A 267 -2.76 -12.12 23.03
N SER A 268 -4.03 -11.85 22.72
CA SER A 268 -4.71 -10.59 23.05
C SER A 268 -4.76 -10.32 24.55
N GLN A 269 -5.00 -11.38 25.38
CA GLN A 269 -4.96 -11.25 26.83
C GLN A 269 -3.56 -10.86 27.35
N LYS A 270 -2.52 -11.46 26.81
CA LYS A 270 -1.12 -11.13 27.19
C LYS A 270 -0.76 -9.67 26.86
N LEU A 271 -1.37 -9.10 25.82
CA LEU A 271 -1.17 -7.74 25.36
C LEU A 271 -2.12 -6.73 26.02
N GLY A 272 -3.04 -7.19 26.89
CA GLY A 272 -4.03 -6.33 27.53
C GLY A 272 -5.18 -5.87 26.61
N ILE A 273 -5.32 -6.46 25.42
CA ILE A 273 -6.41 -6.12 24.48
C ILE A 273 -7.73 -6.64 25.06
N ARG A 274 -8.67 -5.74 25.25
CA ARG A 274 -9.99 -6.04 25.85
C ARG A 274 -11.07 -6.28 24.80
N SER A 275 -11.01 -5.58 23.68
CA SER A 275 -11.96 -5.73 22.58
C SER A 275 -11.25 -5.58 21.23
N SER A 276 -11.59 -6.46 20.29
CA SER A 276 -11.06 -6.43 18.92
C SER A 276 -12.18 -6.59 17.92
N LEU A 277 -12.08 -5.84 16.83
CA LEU A 277 -12.89 -6.02 15.63
C LEU A 277 -11.94 -6.32 14.45
N LEU A 278 -12.13 -7.47 13.83
CA LEU A 278 -11.35 -7.93 12.68
C LEU A 278 -12.24 -7.85 11.44
N VAL A 279 -11.80 -7.10 10.45
CA VAL A 279 -12.58 -6.83 9.24
C VAL A 279 -11.79 -7.26 8.02
N PRO A 280 -12.20 -8.31 7.30
CA PRO A 280 -11.57 -8.72 6.05
C PRO A 280 -11.93 -7.73 4.94
N MET A 281 -10.94 -7.31 4.16
CA MET A 281 -11.10 -6.49 2.96
C MET A 281 -11.12 -7.40 1.74
N MET A 282 -12.33 -7.69 1.26
CA MET A 282 -12.57 -8.64 0.18
C MET A 282 -12.90 -7.94 -1.13
N TYR A 283 -12.31 -8.40 -2.25
CA TYR A 283 -12.71 -8.01 -3.58
C TYR A 283 -12.77 -9.23 -4.49
N GLN A 284 -13.90 -9.46 -5.17
CA GLN A 284 -14.12 -10.62 -6.08
C GLN A 284 -13.70 -11.96 -5.47
N GLN A 285 -14.03 -12.18 -4.19
CA GLN A 285 -13.66 -13.37 -3.40
C GLN A 285 -12.18 -13.50 -3.04
N GLU A 286 -11.34 -12.55 -3.39
CA GLU A 286 -9.95 -12.46 -2.95
C GLU A 286 -9.85 -11.63 -1.67
N LEU A 287 -9.07 -12.10 -0.70
CA LEU A 287 -8.74 -11.36 0.51
C LEU A 287 -7.52 -10.49 0.23
N LEU A 288 -7.73 -9.17 0.16
CA LEU A 288 -6.67 -8.20 -0.15
C LEU A 288 -5.93 -7.70 1.07
N ALA A 289 -6.64 -7.55 2.20
CA ALA A 289 -6.08 -7.09 3.47
C ALA A 289 -7.00 -7.45 4.64
N ILE A 290 -6.47 -7.39 5.87
CA ILE A 290 -7.23 -7.47 7.11
C ILE A 290 -7.00 -6.18 7.89
N LEU A 291 -8.10 -5.54 8.31
CA LEU A 291 -8.10 -4.43 9.25
C LEU A 291 -8.49 -4.95 10.63
N ALA A 292 -7.62 -4.75 11.61
CA ALA A 292 -7.85 -5.08 13.01
C ALA A 292 -7.91 -3.80 13.84
N LEU A 293 -9.00 -3.61 14.59
CA LEU A 293 -9.23 -2.47 15.46
C LEU A 293 -9.24 -2.97 16.91
N HIS A 294 -8.44 -2.33 17.78
CA HIS A 294 -8.24 -2.79 19.15
C HIS A 294 -8.53 -1.69 20.18
N HIS A 295 -9.22 -2.08 21.25
CA HIS A 295 -9.31 -1.31 22.49
C HIS A 295 -8.55 -2.05 23.59
N ILE A 296 -7.59 -1.36 24.22
CA ILE A 296 -6.66 -1.92 25.19
C ILE A 296 -7.06 -1.51 26.61
N GLN A 297 -7.38 -0.23 26.82
CA GLN A 297 -7.63 0.32 28.15
C GLN A 297 -9.04 0.00 28.65
N THR A 298 -10.03 0.04 27.79
CA THR A 298 -11.45 -0.15 28.14
C THR A 298 -12.09 -1.21 27.25
N ALA A 299 -13.01 -1.99 27.84
CA ALA A 299 -13.84 -2.88 27.03
C ALA A 299 -14.81 -2.02 26.19
N TYR A 300 -14.78 -2.20 24.88
CA TYR A 300 -15.67 -1.52 23.94
C TYR A 300 -16.66 -2.51 23.37
N ASP A 301 -17.94 -2.15 23.42
CA ASP A 301 -19.01 -2.96 22.83
C ASP A 301 -19.31 -2.44 21.42
N TRP A 302 -18.89 -3.19 20.41
CA TRP A 302 -19.06 -2.84 19.01
C TRP A 302 -20.55 -2.87 18.64
N ALA A 303 -21.15 -1.69 18.43
CA ALA A 303 -22.53 -1.60 18.00
C ALA A 303 -22.68 -2.17 16.57
N GLU A 304 -23.85 -2.75 16.28
CA GLU A 304 -24.14 -3.30 14.95
C GLU A 304 -24.00 -2.24 13.83
N ASP A 305 -24.34 -0.98 14.15
CA ASP A 305 -24.18 0.15 13.21
C ASP A 305 -22.72 0.46 12.93
N ASP A 306 -21.81 0.38 13.92
CA ASP A 306 -20.37 0.58 13.75
C ASP A 306 -19.77 -0.52 12.90
N ILE A 307 -20.15 -1.78 13.16
CA ILE A 307 -19.70 -2.94 12.37
C ILE A 307 -20.10 -2.77 10.90
N LYS A 308 -21.37 -2.41 10.63
CA LYS A 308 -21.86 -2.15 9.26
C LYS A 308 -21.08 -1.03 8.57
N LEU A 309 -20.79 0.04 9.32
CA LEU A 309 -20.06 1.19 8.77
C LEU A 309 -18.61 0.84 8.43
N ILE A 310 -17.91 0.14 9.32
CA ILE A 310 -16.54 -0.30 9.08
C ILE A 310 -16.48 -1.30 7.91
N THR A 311 -17.46 -2.21 7.82
CA THR A 311 -17.55 -3.14 6.68
C THR A 311 -17.71 -2.39 5.36
N LEU A 312 -18.56 -1.37 5.31
CA LEU A 312 -18.73 -0.55 4.11
C LEU A 312 -17.44 0.19 3.72
N VAL A 313 -16.69 0.69 4.72
CA VAL A 313 -15.37 1.29 4.49
C VAL A 313 -14.40 0.25 3.95
N ALA A 314 -14.35 -0.93 4.55
CA ALA A 314 -13.49 -2.03 4.11
C ALA A 314 -13.76 -2.43 2.65
N ASP A 315 -15.01 -2.50 2.23
CA ASP A 315 -15.41 -2.79 0.85
C ASP A 315 -14.92 -1.71 -0.14
N GLN A 316 -15.07 -0.42 0.24
CA GLN A 316 -14.54 0.69 -0.57
C GLN A 316 -13.03 0.67 -0.71
N VAL A 317 -12.32 0.42 0.40
CA VAL A 317 -10.86 0.32 0.41
C VAL A 317 -10.39 -0.89 -0.40
N ALA A 318 -11.05 -2.04 -0.26
CA ALA A 318 -10.73 -3.24 -1.04
C ALA A 318 -10.85 -2.98 -2.55
N LEU A 319 -11.92 -2.30 -2.98
CA LEU A 319 -12.07 -1.90 -4.39
C LEU A 319 -10.93 -0.98 -4.84
N ALA A 320 -10.63 0.07 -4.05
CA ALA A 320 -9.57 1.02 -4.39
C ALA A 320 -8.19 0.35 -4.43
N LEU A 321 -7.90 -0.55 -3.48
CA LEU A 321 -6.65 -1.30 -3.42
C LEU A 321 -6.50 -2.23 -4.63
N SER A 322 -7.57 -2.92 -5.04
CA SER A 322 -7.58 -3.74 -6.25
C SER A 322 -7.31 -2.90 -7.51
N GLN A 323 -7.92 -1.71 -7.61
CA GLN A 323 -7.67 -0.79 -8.72
C GLN A 323 -6.24 -0.28 -8.74
N ALA A 324 -5.69 0.13 -7.58
CA ALA A 324 -4.31 0.59 -7.46
C ALA A 324 -3.31 -0.51 -7.87
N ARG A 325 -3.46 -1.74 -7.37
CA ARG A 325 -2.63 -2.89 -7.75
C ARG A 325 -2.69 -3.18 -9.26
N THR A 326 -3.90 -3.16 -9.83
CA THR A 326 -4.07 -3.37 -11.28
C THR A 326 -3.38 -2.25 -12.07
N TYR A 327 -3.51 -1.00 -11.64
CA TYR A 327 -2.84 0.13 -12.29
C TYR A 327 -1.31 0.03 -12.20
N GLU A 328 -0.77 -0.34 -11.04
CA GLU A 328 0.66 -0.57 -10.83
C GLU A 328 1.19 -1.69 -11.75
N GLN A 329 0.47 -2.81 -11.86
CA GLN A 329 0.79 -3.92 -12.76
C GLN A 329 0.78 -3.49 -14.23
N VAL A 330 -0.27 -2.78 -14.68
CA VAL A 330 -0.38 -2.29 -16.06
C VAL A 330 0.75 -1.30 -16.37
N ARG A 331 1.07 -0.42 -15.44
CA ARG A 331 2.17 0.55 -15.58
C ARG A 331 3.53 -0.15 -15.67
N ALA A 332 3.77 -1.16 -14.86
CA ALA A 332 5.00 -1.97 -14.91
C ALA A 332 5.12 -2.71 -16.25
N LEU A 333 4.04 -3.33 -16.73
CA LEU A 333 3.99 -3.99 -18.05
C LEU A 333 4.25 -3.00 -19.18
N ALA A 334 3.60 -1.83 -19.18
CA ALA A 334 3.81 -0.80 -20.20
C ALA A 334 5.26 -0.27 -20.22
N LYS A 335 5.85 -0.06 -19.03
CA LYS A 335 7.26 0.35 -18.91
C LYS A 335 8.19 -0.72 -19.49
N ARG A 336 7.93 -1.99 -19.17
CA ARG A 336 8.68 -3.14 -19.71
C ARG A 336 8.56 -3.21 -21.24
N GLU A 337 7.36 -3.11 -21.79
CA GLU A 337 7.12 -3.17 -23.24
C GLU A 337 7.79 -2.00 -23.96
N THR A 338 7.68 -0.80 -23.44
CA THR A 338 8.32 0.40 -24.00
C THR A 338 9.84 0.19 -24.10
N LEU A 339 10.48 -0.31 -23.05
CA LEU A 339 11.92 -0.55 -23.04
C LEU A 339 12.33 -1.65 -24.03
N VAL A 340 11.60 -2.77 -24.07
CA VAL A 340 11.87 -3.85 -25.03
C VAL A 340 11.72 -3.34 -26.47
N ASN A 341 10.72 -2.51 -26.75
CA ASN A 341 10.52 -1.92 -28.08
C ASN A 341 11.64 -0.94 -28.45
N MET A 342 12.12 -0.12 -27.51
CA MET A 342 13.27 0.77 -27.73
C MET A 342 14.54 -0.02 -28.07
N ILE A 343 14.84 -1.08 -27.33
CA ILE A 343 15.99 -1.94 -27.58
C ILE A 343 15.86 -2.66 -28.92
N THR A 344 14.68 -3.23 -29.22
CA THR A 344 14.42 -3.88 -30.52
C THR A 344 14.61 -2.90 -31.68
N THR A 345 14.18 -1.65 -31.50
CA THR A 345 14.39 -0.60 -32.51
C THR A 345 15.86 -0.25 -32.66
N ALA A 346 16.61 -0.14 -31.56
CA ALA A 346 18.06 0.09 -31.62
C ALA A 346 18.81 -1.04 -32.35
N ILE A 347 18.44 -2.30 -32.08
CA ILE A 347 18.97 -3.49 -32.76
C ILE A 347 18.75 -3.41 -34.30
N ARG A 348 17.58 -2.93 -34.72
CA ARG A 348 17.21 -2.82 -36.14
C ARG A 348 17.80 -1.60 -36.85
N SER A 349 18.14 -0.57 -36.09
CA SER A 349 18.61 0.72 -36.67
C SER A 349 20.08 0.73 -37.09
N THR A 350 20.90 -0.18 -36.57
CA THR A 350 22.32 -0.29 -36.87
C THR A 350 22.74 -1.74 -37.03
N LEU A 351 23.72 -1.97 -37.88
CA LEU A 351 24.37 -3.27 -38.05
C LEU A 351 25.70 -3.35 -37.27
N ASN A 352 26.09 -2.26 -36.61
CA ASN A 352 27.30 -2.23 -35.81
C ASN A 352 27.02 -2.81 -34.40
N PRO A 353 27.64 -3.93 -34.03
CA PRO A 353 27.41 -4.56 -32.70
C PRO A 353 27.71 -3.63 -31.53
N GLN A 354 28.72 -2.79 -31.63
CA GLN A 354 29.13 -1.88 -30.55
C GLN A 354 28.07 -0.86 -30.23
N ASP A 355 27.41 -0.29 -31.25
CA ASP A 355 26.33 0.68 -31.06
C ASP A 355 25.11 0.01 -30.42
N ILE A 356 24.82 -1.25 -30.77
CA ILE A 356 23.73 -2.04 -30.18
C ILE A 356 24.00 -2.30 -28.70
N PHE A 357 25.19 -2.78 -28.34
CA PHE A 357 25.54 -3.12 -26.96
C PHE A 357 25.61 -1.88 -26.08
N ALA A 358 26.11 -0.76 -26.58
CA ALA A 358 26.09 0.53 -25.90
C ALA A 358 24.64 1.02 -25.64
N ALA A 359 23.76 0.91 -26.65
CA ALA A 359 22.36 1.29 -26.50
C ALA A 359 21.64 0.43 -25.47
N ILE A 360 21.86 -0.89 -25.46
CA ILE A 360 21.26 -1.82 -24.48
C ILE A 360 21.66 -1.44 -23.05
N THR A 361 22.97 -1.30 -22.80
CA THR A 361 23.48 -0.98 -21.45
C THR A 361 23.03 0.39 -20.97
N GLN A 362 23.02 1.39 -21.86
CA GLN A 362 22.53 2.74 -21.53
C GLN A 362 21.04 2.77 -21.20
N GLN A 363 20.20 2.17 -22.05
CA GLN A 363 18.75 2.17 -21.85
C GLN A 363 18.35 1.41 -20.58
N LEU A 364 18.95 0.25 -20.34
CA LEU A 364 18.67 -0.54 -19.14
C LEU A 364 19.18 0.15 -17.87
N GLY A 365 20.39 0.70 -17.90
CA GLY A 365 20.97 1.43 -16.78
C GLY A 365 20.15 2.65 -16.38
N GLN A 366 19.67 3.42 -17.36
CA GLN A 366 18.80 4.58 -17.14
C GLN A 366 17.41 4.17 -16.65
N ALA A 367 16.82 3.11 -17.21
CA ALA A 367 15.47 2.67 -16.85
C ALA A 367 15.37 2.13 -15.41
N LEU A 368 16.45 1.46 -14.94
CA LEU A 368 16.54 0.93 -13.58
C LEU A 368 17.22 1.89 -12.59
N HIS A 369 17.67 3.06 -13.05
CA HIS A 369 18.35 4.07 -12.21
C HIS A 369 19.51 3.46 -11.42
N VAL A 370 20.34 2.64 -12.10
CA VAL A 370 21.52 2.03 -11.50
C VAL A 370 22.77 2.85 -11.79
N ASP A 371 23.78 2.72 -10.92
CA ASP A 371 25.04 3.43 -11.09
C ASP A 371 25.89 2.88 -12.23
N GLY A 372 25.74 1.58 -12.55
CA GLY A 372 26.44 0.97 -13.67
C GLY A 372 25.71 -0.23 -14.26
N CYS A 373 25.87 -0.41 -15.58
CA CYS A 373 25.38 -1.56 -16.33
C CYS A 373 26.47 -2.03 -17.31
N ALA A 374 26.81 -3.31 -17.29
CA ALA A 374 27.77 -3.93 -18.22
C ALA A 374 27.13 -5.10 -18.95
N LEU A 375 27.38 -5.18 -20.26
CA LEU A 375 27.09 -6.34 -21.09
C LEU A 375 28.38 -7.05 -21.39
N SER A 376 28.49 -8.33 -21.06
CA SER A 376 29.66 -9.14 -21.21
C SER A 376 29.35 -10.41 -21.99
N LEU A 377 30.25 -10.78 -22.91
CA LEU A 377 30.16 -12.02 -23.69
C LEU A 377 31.13 -13.06 -23.14
N TRP A 378 30.67 -14.28 -22.96
CA TRP A 378 31.46 -15.42 -22.52
C TRP A 378 30.61 -16.71 -22.58
N THR A 379 31.31 -17.84 -22.66
CA THR A 379 30.73 -19.18 -22.66
C THR A 379 31.32 -20.00 -21.50
N GLN A 380 30.79 -21.19 -21.25
CA GLN A 380 31.31 -22.07 -20.19
C GLN A 380 32.78 -22.51 -20.43
N ASP A 381 33.20 -22.52 -21.68
CA ASP A 381 34.54 -22.99 -22.09
C ASP A 381 35.56 -21.85 -22.12
N ASP A 382 35.15 -20.60 -21.93
CA ASP A 382 36.02 -19.45 -21.92
C ASP A 382 36.77 -19.28 -20.61
N ALA A 383 38.00 -18.79 -20.64
CA ALA A 383 38.77 -18.50 -19.42
C ALA A 383 38.43 -17.11 -18.85
N PHE A 384 37.94 -16.19 -19.68
CA PHE A 384 37.72 -14.79 -19.34
C PHE A 384 36.37 -14.29 -19.85
N VAL A 385 35.77 -13.39 -19.08
CA VAL A 385 34.60 -12.59 -19.48
C VAL A 385 35.04 -11.40 -20.29
N HIS A 386 34.41 -11.14 -21.43
CA HIS A 386 34.73 -10.01 -22.32
C HIS A 386 33.62 -8.95 -22.25
N CYS A 387 33.92 -7.77 -21.72
CA CYS A 387 32.96 -6.66 -21.64
C CYS A 387 32.86 -5.96 -23.02
N VAL A 388 31.65 -5.94 -23.59
CA VAL A 388 31.35 -5.37 -24.91
C VAL A 388 30.47 -4.14 -24.88
N GLY A 389 29.78 -3.89 -23.75
CA GLY A 389 28.94 -2.70 -23.54
C GLY A 389 29.03 -2.23 -22.10
N LEU A 390 29.09 -0.92 -21.89
CA LEU A 390 29.23 -0.32 -20.58
C LEU A 390 28.41 0.96 -20.47
N TYR A 391 27.67 1.09 -19.39
CA TYR A 391 27.02 2.32 -18.91
C TYR A 391 27.52 2.64 -17.51
N ASP A 392 27.89 3.91 -17.26
CA ASP A 392 28.29 4.41 -15.95
C ASP A 392 27.62 5.78 -15.73
N ALA A 393 26.73 5.86 -14.74
CA ALA A 393 25.99 7.07 -14.42
C ALA A 393 26.89 8.19 -13.86
N THR A 394 28.03 7.83 -13.23
CA THR A 394 28.95 8.79 -12.63
C THR A 394 29.84 9.49 -13.66
N ALA A 395 30.11 8.86 -14.80
CA ALA A 395 30.90 9.43 -15.87
C ALA A 395 30.22 10.62 -16.56
N ASN A 396 28.91 10.71 -16.53
CA ASN A 396 28.16 11.82 -17.12
C ASN A 396 28.21 13.13 -16.30
N GLN A 397 28.68 13.08 -15.04
CA GLN A 397 28.80 14.28 -14.19
C GLN A 397 30.17 14.99 -14.30
N THR A 398 31.18 14.39 -14.88
CA THR A 398 32.57 14.88 -14.84
C THR A 398 33.26 15.18 -16.17
N SER A 399 32.62 15.22 -17.27
CA SER A 399 33.25 15.81 -18.51
C SER A 399 32.73 15.20 -19.81
N SER A 400 32.22 16.05 -20.66
CA SER A 400 31.94 15.79 -22.09
C SER A 400 33.18 15.55 -22.94
N ASN A 401 34.37 15.39 -22.36
CA ASN A 401 35.64 15.27 -23.08
C ASN A 401 36.34 13.90 -23.04
N ASN A 402 35.84 12.94 -22.22
CA ASN A 402 36.51 11.63 -22.11
C ASN A 402 35.84 10.47 -22.88
N MET A 403 34.79 10.76 -23.66
CA MET A 403 34.14 9.73 -24.51
C MET A 403 35.03 9.24 -25.69
N LYS A 404 36.18 9.89 -25.97
CA LYS A 404 37.08 9.48 -27.05
C LYS A 404 38.04 8.33 -26.69
N GLY A 405 38.15 7.95 -25.41
CA GLY A 405 39.03 6.87 -24.96
C GLY A 405 38.51 5.45 -25.20
N TRP A 406 37.19 5.27 -25.36
CA TRP A 406 36.55 3.96 -25.50
C TRP A 406 36.28 3.54 -26.93
N ALA A 407 36.37 4.47 -27.89
CA ALA A 407 36.09 4.23 -29.31
C ALA A 407 37.26 3.56 -30.09
N THR A 408 38.41 3.31 -29.45
CA THR A 408 39.59 2.80 -30.11
C THR A 408 40.00 1.35 -29.80
N VAL A 409 39.18 0.59 -29.07
CA VAL A 409 39.37 -0.85 -28.82
C VAL A 409 38.59 -1.68 -29.86
N GLY A 410 38.57 -1.27 -31.10
CA GLY A 410 37.66 -1.86 -32.07
C GLY A 410 38.19 -2.19 -33.45
N GLU A 411 39.50 -2.42 -33.66
CA GLU A 411 39.93 -2.83 -35.02
C GLU A 411 40.02 -4.35 -35.24
N THR A 412 39.91 -5.19 -34.21
CA THR A 412 39.87 -6.66 -34.42
C THR A 412 39.00 -7.37 -33.38
N TRP A 413 37.68 -7.25 -33.53
CA TRP A 413 36.80 -8.20 -32.87
C TRP A 413 36.75 -9.49 -33.69
N THR A 414 37.63 -10.41 -33.41
CA THR A 414 37.55 -11.80 -33.88
C THR A 414 36.72 -12.57 -32.85
N SER A 415 35.64 -13.17 -33.33
CA SER A 415 34.77 -14.00 -32.49
C SER A 415 35.57 -14.99 -31.65
N PRO A 416 35.45 -15.04 -30.33
CA PRO A 416 36.16 -16.03 -29.51
C PRO A 416 35.81 -17.47 -29.85
N LEU A 417 34.70 -17.70 -30.55
CA LEU A 417 34.20 -19.03 -30.91
C LEU A 417 34.91 -19.73 -32.09
N ILE A 418 35.93 -19.10 -32.72
CA ILE A 418 36.56 -19.67 -33.93
C ILE A 418 38.06 -19.98 -33.75
N ASN A 419 38.72 -19.55 -32.68
CA ASN A 419 40.13 -19.88 -32.48
C ASN A 419 40.35 -20.93 -31.41
N HIS A 420 40.50 -22.18 -31.82
CA HIS A 420 40.97 -23.30 -31.00
C HIS A 420 42.49 -23.27 -30.70
N ASP A 421 43.14 -22.13 -30.83
CA ASP A 421 44.52 -22.02 -30.42
C ASP A 421 44.64 -21.34 -29.05
N ASN A 422 44.88 -22.20 -28.05
CA ASN A 422 45.31 -21.86 -26.71
C ASN A 422 46.61 -21.09 -26.68
N GLN A 423 46.64 -19.85 -27.16
CA GLN A 423 47.76 -18.95 -26.93
C GLN A 423 47.38 -17.91 -25.89
N THR A 424 47.86 -18.12 -24.68
CA THR A 424 47.97 -17.11 -23.63
C THR A 424 48.52 -15.81 -24.21
N PRO A 425 47.88 -14.65 -24.01
CA PRO A 425 48.48 -13.38 -24.41
C PRO A 425 49.80 -13.21 -23.66
N GLN A 426 50.92 -13.30 -24.37
CA GLN A 426 52.23 -13.01 -23.80
C GLN A 426 52.26 -11.53 -23.39
N ARG A 427 52.45 -11.30 -22.09
CA ARG A 427 52.86 -10.01 -21.53
C ARG A 427 54.12 -9.54 -22.28
N GLN A 428 53.97 -8.63 -23.20
CA GLN A 428 55.12 -7.86 -23.70
C GLN A 428 55.50 -6.85 -22.61
N THR A 429 56.56 -7.19 -21.89
CA THR A 429 57.29 -6.23 -21.03
C THR A 429 58.03 -5.25 -21.96
N SER A 430 57.50 -4.05 -22.05
CA SER A 430 58.28 -2.88 -22.49
C SER A 430 58.09 -1.77 -21.44
N ASP A 431 59.19 -1.45 -20.81
CA ASP A 431 59.37 -0.43 -19.80
C ASP A 431 58.87 0.96 -20.21
N THR A 432 58.36 1.67 -19.18
CA THR A 432 58.11 3.11 -19.13
C THR A 432 57.12 3.70 -20.11
N VAL A 433 55.83 3.86 -19.65
CA VAL A 433 55.06 5.10 -19.78
C VAL A 433 53.79 4.97 -18.94
N ASN A 434 53.57 5.90 -18.00
CA ASN A 434 52.35 6.31 -17.28
C ASN A 434 51.23 5.25 -17.13
N GLU A 435 51.14 4.67 -15.95
CA GLU A 435 49.96 3.99 -15.43
C GLU A 435 48.80 4.97 -15.24
N GLN A 436 48.12 5.36 -16.32
CA GLN A 436 46.74 5.73 -16.32
C GLN A 436 45.95 4.44 -16.55
N GLN A 437 45.35 3.93 -15.50
CA GLN A 437 44.55 2.73 -15.43
C GLN A 437 43.55 2.67 -16.60
N GLN A 438 43.88 1.88 -17.64
CA GLN A 438 42.87 1.38 -18.57
C GLN A 438 41.96 0.42 -17.76
N PRO A 439 40.64 0.56 -17.79
CA PRO A 439 39.76 -0.42 -17.17
C PRO A 439 40.00 -1.77 -17.85
N GLU A 440 40.27 -2.80 -17.02
CA GLU A 440 40.48 -4.16 -17.50
C GLU A 440 39.20 -4.65 -18.18
N SER A 441 39.23 -4.82 -19.48
CA SER A 441 38.09 -5.31 -20.28
C SER A 441 37.84 -6.81 -20.08
N PHE A 442 38.66 -7.46 -19.27
CA PHE A 442 38.64 -8.92 -19.05
C PHE A 442 38.65 -9.26 -17.58
N ALA A 443 37.74 -10.17 -17.17
CA ALA A 443 37.73 -10.74 -15.84
C ALA A 443 37.75 -12.28 -15.91
N PRO A 444 38.51 -12.97 -15.02
CA PRO A 444 38.57 -14.44 -15.05
C PRO A 444 37.24 -15.06 -14.64
N ILE A 445 36.84 -16.13 -15.31
CA ILE A 445 35.64 -16.91 -15.00
C ILE A 445 35.93 -17.89 -13.85
N GLU A 446 37.14 -18.47 -13.88
CA GLU A 446 37.60 -19.41 -12.86
C GLU A 446 37.74 -18.71 -11.50
N GLY A 447 37.08 -19.25 -10.47
CA GLY A 447 37.08 -18.69 -9.12
C GLY A 447 35.99 -17.63 -8.85
N ASN A 448 35.18 -17.25 -9.85
CA ASN A 448 34.10 -16.30 -9.65
C ASN A 448 32.79 -17.01 -9.22
N PRO A 449 32.34 -16.89 -7.95
CA PRO A 449 31.18 -17.61 -7.45
C PRO A 449 29.85 -17.14 -8.10
N VAL A 450 29.74 -15.87 -8.50
CA VAL A 450 28.54 -15.34 -9.18
C VAL A 450 28.38 -15.98 -10.55
N LEU A 451 29.46 -16.05 -11.34
CA LEU A 451 29.43 -16.70 -12.65
C LEU A 451 29.23 -18.21 -12.54
N LYS A 452 29.82 -18.84 -11.52
CA LYS A 452 29.60 -20.27 -11.24
C LYS A 452 28.14 -20.56 -10.90
N GLN A 453 27.51 -19.73 -10.10
CA GLN A 453 26.08 -19.85 -9.79
C GLN A 453 25.26 -19.66 -11.07
N LEU A 454 25.55 -18.63 -11.88
CA LEU A 454 24.87 -18.35 -13.14
C LEU A 454 24.94 -19.56 -14.11
N ILE A 455 26.11 -20.18 -14.22
CA ILE A 455 26.31 -21.40 -15.04
C ILE A 455 25.47 -22.57 -14.53
N THR A 456 25.39 -22.72 -13.21
CA THR A 456 24.70 -23.88 -12.60
C THR A 456 23.19 -23.75 -12.64
N THR A 457 22.66 -22.56 -12.38
CA THR A 457 21.22 -22.33 -12.24
C THR A 457 20.58 -21.81 -13.53
N GLN A 458 21.33 -21.11 -14.37
CA GLN A 458 20.85 -20.33 -15.53
C GLN A 458 19.78 -19.28 -15.14
N GLU A 459 19.73 -18.91 -13.86
CA GLU A 459 18.81 -17.91 -13.31
C GLU A 459 19.57 -16.65 -12.88
N PRO A 460 18.89 -15.50 -12.74
CA PRO A 460 19.51 -14.29 -12.23
C PRO A 460 20.14 -14.47 -10.86
N VAL A 461 21.32 -13.91 -10.66
CA VAL A 461 21.99 -13.84 -9.36
C VAL A 461 21.73 -12.47 -8.76
N VAL A 462 21.11 -12.44 -7.58
CA VAL A 462 20.70 -11.24 -6.86
C VAL A 462 21.53 -11.12 -5.59
N VAL A 463 22.16 -9.96 -5.37
CA VAL A 463 22.90 -9.64 -4.15
C VAL A 463 22.49 -8.23 -3.71
N ASP A 464 21.69 -8.13 -2.65
CA ASP A 464 21.14 -6.87 -2.15
C ASP A 464 22.18 -6.04 -1.38
N ASP A 465 23.11 -6.70 -0.67
CA ASP A 465 24.20 -6.06 0.05
C ASP A 465 25.47 -6.92 0.02
N LEU A 466 26.43 -6.54 -0.79
CA LEU A 466 27.74 -7.21 -0.89
C LEU A 466 28.55 -7.14 0.39
N SER A 467 28.29 -6.20 1.31
CA SER A 467 28.99 -6.14 2.59
C SER A 467 28.68 -7.32 3.50
N GLN A 468 27.55 -8.00 3.29
CA GLN A 468 27.16 -9.21 4.02
C GLN A 468 27.76 -10.48 3.41
N HIS A 469 28.43 -10.39 2.26
CA HIS A 469 29.02 -11.48 1.51
C HIS A 469 30.53 -11.27 1.30
N PRO A 470 31.38 -11.46 2.34
CA PRO A 470 32.81 -11.19 2.25
C PRO A 470 33.52 -12.04 1.19
N GLU A 471 32.98 -13.21 0.83
CA GLU A 471 33.46 -14.06 -0.24
C GLU A 471 33.34 -13.43 -1.64
N LEU A 472 32.40 -12.48 -1.81
CA LEU A 472 32.16 -11.77 -3.06
C LEU A 472 32.96 -10.46 -3.15
N ASN A 473 33.50 -9.94 -2.04
CA ASN A 473 34.24 -8.69 -2.01
C ASN A 473 35.62 -8.75 -2.72
N GLN A 474 36.13 -9.94 -3.01
CA GLN A 474 37.42 -10.16 -3.69
C GLN A 474 37.28 -10.42 -5.20
N LEU A 475 36.04 -10.31 -5.73
CA LEU A 475 35.78 -10.61 -7.13
C LEU A 475 36.36 -9.55 -8.07
N ASP A 476 37.15 -10.01 -9.03
CA ASP A 476 37.50 -9.26 -10.23
C ASP A 476 36.28 -9.24 -11.17
N VAL A 477 35.42 -8.25 -11.00
CA VAL A 477 34.29 -8.01 -11.92
C VAL A 477 34.67 -6.88 -12.85
N PRO A 478 34.33 -6.94 -14.15
CA PRO A 478 34.41 -5.76 -15.01
C PRO A 478 33.58 -4.66 -14.36
N LEU A 479 34.18 -3.53 -13.97
CA LEU A 479 33.56 -2.42 -13.21
C LEU A 479 33.97 -2.31 -11.74
N ARG A 480 35.19 -2.65 -11.39
CA ARG A 480 35.65 -2.70 -9.98
C ARG A 480 35.92 -1.34 -9.33
N SER A 481 35.88 -0.25 -10.01
CA SER A 481 36.16 1.05 -9.39
C SER A 481 35.01 2.04 -9.60
N PRO A 482 34.28 2.42 -8.54
CA PRO A 482 34.31 1.99 -7.14
C PRO A 482 33.57 0.64 -6.89
N PRO A 483 33.82 -0.04 -5.74
CA PRO A 483 33.20 -1.34 -5.44
C PRO A 483 31.66 -1.21 -5.35
N ALA A 484 30.96 -2.15 -5.96
CA ALA A 484 29.51 -2.20 -5.89
C ALA A 484 29.04 -2.55 -4.46
N ARG A 485 27.91 -1.98 -4.03
CA ARG A 485 27.23 -2.33 -2.80
C ARG A 485 26.12 -3.35 -3.02
N ALA A 486 25.40 -3.23 -4.15
CA ALA A 486 24.43 -4.23 -4.59
C ALA A 486 24.67 -4.63 -6.04
N LEU A 487 24.32 -5.86 -6.39
CA LEU A 487 24.60 -6.47 -7.70
C LEU A 487 23.42 -7.33 -8.17
N LEU A 488 23.05 -7.16 -9.43
CA LEU A 488 22.13 -8.07 -10.15
C LEU A 488 22.83 -8.53 -11.43
N VAL A 489 22.97 -9.84 -11.61
CA VAL A 489 23.58 -10.42 -12.83
C VAL A 489 22.57 -11.34 -13.50
N VAL A 490 22.30 -11.09 -14.79
CA VAL A 490 21.31 -11.81 -15.59
C VAL A 490 22.00 -12.52 -16.74
N PRO A 491 21.76 -13.82 -16.99
CA PRO A 491 22.38 -14.55 -18.08
C PRO A 491 21.80 -14.16 -19.45
N LEU A 492 22.64 -14.12 -20.48
CA LEU A 492 22.23 -14.12 -21.88
C LEU A 492 22.16 -15.58 -22.33
N LEU A 493 20.97 -16.04 -22.62
CA LEU A 493 20.72 -17.42 -23.03
C LEU A 493 20.41 -17.51 -24.52
N SER A 494 21.07 -18.44 -25.21
CA SER A 494 20.77 -18.81 -26.57
C SER A 494 20.77 -20.33 -26.70
N ASP A 495 19.65 -20.90 -27.18
CA ASP A 495 19.46 -22.36 -27.32
C ASP A 495 19.82 -23.14 -26.05
N GLY A 496 19.50 -22.58 -24.85
CA GLY A 496 19.77 -23.18 -23.55
C GLY A 496 21.24 -23.11 -23.11
N GLN A 497 22.09 -22.39 -23.80
CA GLN A 497 23.48 -22.14 -23.42
C GLN A 497 23.71 -20.68 -23.07
N ILE A 498 24.62 -20.43 -22.12
CA ILE A 498 25.03 -19.08 -21.77
C ILE A 498 26.01 -18.57 -22.80
N ILE A 499 25.70 -17.41 -23.39
CA ILE A 499 26.55 -16.71 -24.35
C ILE A 499 27.09 -15.38 -23.78
N GLY A 500 26.75 -15.07 -22.53
CA GLY A 500 27.14 -13.84 -21.85
C GLY A 500 26.27 -13.52 -20.66
N SER A 501 26.42 -12.31 -20.15
CA SER A 501 25.62 -11.79 -19.02
C SER A 501 25.48 -10.27 -19.08
N ILE A 502 24.40 -9.76 -18.44
CA ILE A 502 24.25 -8.35 -18.10
C ILE A 502 24.41 -8.22 -16.58
N SER A 503 25.30 -7.31 -16.16
CA SER A 503 25.55 -7.00 -14.76
C SER A 503 25.08 -5.58 -14.46
N LEU A 504 24.24 -5.41 -13.42
CA LEU A 504 23.72 -4.15 -12.93
C LEU A 504 24.26 -3.91 -11.53
N ARG A 505 24.75 -2.70 -11.25
CA ARG A 505 25.37 -2.40 -9.95
C ARG A 505 24.85 -1.11 -9.34
N GLN A 506 24.76 -1.12 -8.00
CA GLN A 506 24.61 0.05 -7.16
C GLN A 506 25.87 0.22 -6.33
N ILE A 507 26.40 1.46 -6.21
CA ILE A 507 27.70 1.72 -5.60
C ILE A 507 27.56 2.16 -4.15
N ASN A 508 26.72 3.16 -3.87
CA ASN A 508 26.71 3.85 -2.59
C ASN A 508 25.81 3.21 -1.53
N GLU A 509 24.76 2.53 -1.97
CA GLU A 509 23.69 2.02 -1.09
C GLU A 509 23.40 0.56 -1.38
N ALA A 510 22.99 -0.19 -0.34
CA ALA A 510 22.36 -1.49 -0.50
C ALA A 510 21.03 -1.31 -1.24
N ARG A 511 20.67 -2.25 -2.11
CA ARG A 511 19.44 -2.19 -2.90
C ARG A 511 18.74 -3.54 -2.88
N VAL A 512 17.50 -3.55 -2.41
CA VAL A 512 16.63 -4.72 -2.55
C VAL A 512 16.04 -4.68 -3.96
N TRP A 513 16.43 -5.68 -4.79
CA TRP A 513 15.97 -5.78 -6.17
C TRP A 513 14.54 -6.29 -6.22
N GLN A 514 13.64 -5.48 -6.78
CA GLN A 514 12.24 -5.85 -6.93
C GLN A 514 12.05 -6.88 -8.06
N GLN A 515 11.03 -7.71 -7.94
CA GLN A 515 10.75 -8.76 -8.93
C GLN A 515 10.49 -8.20 -10.34
N GLU A 516 9.90 -7.00 -10.42
CA GLU A 516 9.66 -6.28 -11.68
C GLU A 516 10.97 -5.85 -12.33
N GLU A 517 11.96 -5.41 -11.56
CA GLU A 517 13.28 -5.00 -12.03
C GLU A 517 14.07 -6.19 -12.57
N ILE A 518 14.03 -7.31 -11.84
CA ILE A 518 14.65 -8.58 -12.27
C ILE A 518 14.00 -9.05 -13.57
N GLY A 519 12.66 -9.05 -13.64
CA GLY A 519 11.91 -9.46 -14.84
C GLY A 519 12.18 -8.55 -16.05
N LEU A 520 12.40 -7.24 -15.83
CA LEU A 520 12.78 -6.29 -16.85
C LEU A 520 14.20 -6.60 -17.39
N ALA A 521 15.16 -6.80 -16.49
CA ALA A 521 16.53 -7.14 -16.86
C ALA A 521 16.61 -8.46 -17.64
N GLN A 522 15.83 -9.48 -17.26
CA GLN A 522 15.71 -10.75 -17.99
C GLN A 522 15.12 -10.56 -19.40
N ALA A 523 14.08 -9.73 -19.55
CA ALA A 523 13.50 -9.44 -20.85
C ALA A 523 14.52 -8.75 -21.79
N VAL A 524 15.29 -7.80 -21.26
CA VAL A 524 16.36 -7.13 -21.99
C VAL A 524 17.49 -8.09 -22.33
N ALA A 525 17.90 -8.95 -21.40
CA ALA A 525 18.93 -9.97 -21.64
C ALA A 525 18.54 -10.92 -22.78
N SER A 526 17.27 -11.33 -22.85
CA SER A 526 16.75 -12.15 -23.95
C SER A 526 16.85 -11.44 -25.30
N GLN A 527 16.55 -10.14 -25.38
CA GLN A 527 16.71 -9.35 -26.61
C GLN A 527 18.18 -9.12 -26.95
N ALA A 528 19.03 -8.91 -25.94
CA ALA A 528 20.48 -8.78 -26.12
C ALA A 528 21.09 -10.08 -26.69
N ALA A 529 20.65 -11.24 -26.23
CA ALA A 529 21.09 -12.53 -26.74
C ALA A 529 20.78 -12.68 -28.24
N ILE A 530 19.58 -12.28 -28.67
CA ILE A 530 19.19 -12.27 -30.09
C ILE A 530 20.12 -11.31 -30.89
N ALA A 531 20.38 -10.11 -30.34
CA ALA A 531 21.26 -9.14 -30.99
C ALA A 531 22.69 -9.66 -31.16
N VAL A 532 23.22 -10.33 -30.13
CA VAL A 532 24.55 -10.97 -30.18
C VAL A 532 24.59 -12.02 -31.29
N GLN A 533 23.62 -12.92 -31.37
CA GLN A 533 23.55 -13.94 -32.43
C GLN A 533 23.47 -13.32 -33.83
N GLN A 534 22.60 -12.33 -34.03
CA GLN A 534 22.47 -11.65 -35.31
C GLN A 534 23.79 -10.98 -35.73
N SER A 535 24.47 -10.33 -34.79
CA SER A 535 25.75 -9.71 -35.02
C SER A 535 26.83 -10.72 -35.42
N GLN A 536 26.90 -11.85 -34.72
CA GLN A 536 27.85 -12.94 -35.03
C GLN A 536 27.59 -13.54 -36.42
N LEU A 537 26.31 -13.81 -36.73
CA LEU A 537 25.94 -14.34 -38.05
C LEU A 537 26.30 -13.37 -39.18
N PHE A 538 26.02 -12.07 -38.99
CA PHE A 538 26.35 -11.04 -39.97
C PHE A 538 27.84 -10.95 -40.20
N GLN A 539 28.67 -10.94 -39.16
CA GLN A 539 30.12 -10.90 -39.28
C GLN A 539 30.67 -12.14 -39.98
N THR A 540 30.19 -13.34 -39.60
CA THR A 540 30.59 -14.59 -40.24
C THR A 540 30.27 -14.57 -41.74
N THR A 541 29.05 -14.14 -42.09
CA THR A 541 28.61 -14.03 -43.49
C THR A 541 29.46 -13.04 -44.27
N ARG A 542 29.78 -11.90 -43.66
CA ARG A 542 30.65 -10.89 -44.28
C ARG A 542 32.08 -11.42 -44.53
N GLN A 543 32.68 -12.07 -43.53
CA GLN A 543 34.00 -12.67 -43.67
C GLN A 543 34.03 -13.75 -44.76
N GLN A 544 32.97 -14.59 -44.83
CA GLN A 544 32.86 -15.57 -45.92
C GLN A 544 32.72 -14.91 -47.30
N ALA A 545 31.95 -13.83 -47.42
CA ALA A 545 31.82 -13.08 -48.66
C ALA A 545 33.15 -12.42 -49.07
N GLU A 546 33.86 -11.80 -48.14
CA GLU A 546 35.19 -11.22 -48.39
C GLU A 546 36.21 -12.28 -48.85
N LYS A 547 36.19 -13.46 -48.19
CA LYS A 547 37.03 -14.59 -48.57
C LYS A 547 36.71 -15.14 -49.97
N LEU A 548 35.42 -15.21 -50.31
CA LEU A 548 35.00 -15.62 -51.68
C LEU A 548 35.44 -14.61 -52.73
N ILE A 549 35.30 -13.31 -52.47
CA ILE A 549 35.78 -12.25 -53.39
C ILE A 549 37.31 -12.37 -53.61
N GLU A 550 38.06 -12.57 -52.53
CA GLU A 550 39.50 -12.71 -52.62
C GLU A 550 39.92 -13.99 -53.42
N LEU A 551 39.24 -15.11 -53.18
CA LEU A 551 39.42 -16.34 -53.94
C LEU A 551 39.08 -16.17 -55.42
N ASP A 552 38.00 -15.45 -55.74
CA ASP A 552 37.64 -15.17 -57.14
C ASP A 552 38.66 -14.24 -57.83
N ARG A 553 39.18 -13.26 -57.08
CA ARG A 553 40.31 -12.40 -57.59
C ARG A 553 41.53 -13.22 -57.84
N GLN A 554 41.97 -14.08 -56.93
CA GLN A 554 43.16 -14.95 -57.12
C GLN A 554 42.95 -15.91 -58.27
N LYS A 555 41.75 -16.49 -58.43
CA LYS A 555 41.38 -17.34 -59.54
C LYS A 555 41.49 -16.57 -60.88
N THR A 556 41.00 -15.35 -60.94
CA THR A 556 41.06 -14.52 -62.16
C THR A 556 42.48 -14.14 -62.50
N GLU A 557 43.32 -13.73 -61.56
CA GLU A 557 44.73 -13.45 -61.72
C GLU A 557 45.48 -14.70 -62.20
N PHE A 558 45.22 -15.86 -61.65
CA PHE A 558 45.77 -17.13 -62.04
C PHE A 558 45.45 -17.44 -63.52
N PHE A 559 44.20 -17.32 -63.96
CA PHE A 559 43.80 -17.54 -65.33
C PHE A 559 44.39 -16.49 -66.28
N GLN A 560 44.54 -15.24 -65.88
CA GLN A 560 45.20 -14.21 -66.67
C GLN A 560 46.69 -14.53 -66.88
N ASN A 561 47.37 -14.93 -65.80
CA ASN A 561 48.77 -15.29 -65.84
C ASN A 561 49.00 -16.51 -66.74
N ILE A 562 48.21 -17.56 -66.61
CA ILE A 562 48.23 -18.75 -67.45
C ILE A 562 47.98 -18.36 -68.91
N SER A 563 46.96 -17.54 -69.16
CA SER A 563 46.68 -17.08 -70.55
C SER A 563 47.83 -16.29 -71.13
N HIS A 564 48.52 -15.49 -70.32
CA HIS A 564 49.73 -14.76 -70.76
C HIS A 564 50.92 -15.70 -71.05
N GLU A 565 51.15 -16.69 -70.17
CA GLU A 565 52.19 -17.67 -70.33
C GLU A 565 51.99 -18.58 -71.56
N PHE A 566 50.72 -18.93 -71.85
CA PHE A 566 50.37 -19.68 -73.03
C PHE A 566 50.42 -18.84 -74.34
N ARG A 567 50.09 -17.54 -74.24
CA ARG A 567 50.11 -16.65 -75.41
C ARG A 567 51.55 -16.39 -75.90
N THR A 568 52.53 -16.28 -75.01
CA THR A 568 53.90 -15.98 -75.31
C THR A 568 54.58 -17.07 -76.19
N PRO A 569 54.51 -18.38 -75.91
CA PRO A 569 55.08 -19.42 -76.80
C PRO A 569 54.26 -19.63 -78.07
N LEU A 570 52.91 -19.37 -78.06
CA LEU A 570 52.07 -19.46 -79.26
C LEU A 570 52.40 -18.33 -80.27
N THR A 571 52.71 -17.14 -79.81
CA THR A 571 53.06 -15.99 -80.63
C THR A 571 54.50 -16.17 -81.23
N LEU A 572 55.38 -16.86 -80.50
CA LEU A 572 56.75 -17.18 -81.01
C LEU A 572 56.77 -18.34 -82.02
N ASN A 573 55.76 -19.23 -82.01
CA ASN A 573 55.65 -20.35 -82.97
C ASN A 573 54.88 -20.02 -84.25
N ILE A 574 54.19 -18.87 -84.33
CA ILE A 574 53.55 -18.37 -85.56
C ILE A 574 54.34 -17.15 -86.03
N GLY A 575 55.61 -17.33 -86.27
CA GLY A 575 56.44 -16.43 -87.06
C GLY A 575 56.03 -16.47 -88.54
N PRO A 576 56.16 -15.38 -89.31
CA PRO A 576 55.60 -15.28 -90.64
C PRO A 576 56.17 -16.33 -91.54
N LEU A 577 55.29 -17.15 -92.12
CA LEU A 577 55.58 -17.85 -93.36
C LEU A 577 55.45 -16.81 -94.48
N GLU A 578 56.51 -16.29 -94.90
CA GLU A 578 56.70 -15.85 -96.28
C GLU A 578 57.49 -16.89 -97.05
#